data_054ff918ccecd75b57f01a5e42100bb1
#
_entry.id   054ff918ccecd75b57f01a5e42100bb1
#
_cell.length_a   1.000
_cell.length_b   1.000
_cell.length_c   1.000
_cell.angle_alpha   90.00
_cell.angle_beta   90.00
_cell.angle_gamma   90.00
#
_symmetry.space_group_name_H-M   'P 1'
#
loop_
_entity.id
_entity.type
_entity.pdbx_description
1 polymer ?
#
loop_
_entity_poly.entity_id
_entity_poly.type
_entity_poly.pdbx_seq_one_letter_code
_entity_poly.pdbx_strand_id
1 'polypeptide(L)'
;GGQNVLQFETPEIEGELTDRNNSAVVAINGIRDRLRVLLVSGEPHAGERTWRNLLKSDSAVDLVHFTILRPPGKQDGVPVTELSLIAFPTRELFLDKIDEFDLIIFDRYRRRGILPSVYLDNVGRYVEDGGAVLVAAGPAFAGAESLFRSPLARVLPAAPTAGVFERGFVPQISELGARHPVTEGLENFAPRPRDEDGNPGWGRWFRMIDLEPKSGNTVMTGPDDRPLLVLDRVGKGRIALLASD
;
A
#
# COMPACT_ATOMS: atom_id res chain seq x y z
N GLY A 1 11.75 17.87 -12.24
CA GLY A 1 11.04 18.10 -13.49
C GLY A 1 11.61 19.32 -14.20
N GLY A 2 11.47 19.39 -15.51
CA GLY A 2 11.93 20.50 -16.32
C GLY A 2 12.50 20.01 -17.66
N GLN A 3 12.89 20.95 -18.49
CA GLN A 3 13.52 20.63 -19.77
C GLN A 3 14.95 20.13 -19.52
N ASN A 4 15.24 18.91 -20.00
CA ASN A 4 16.56 18.31 -20.02
C ASN A 4 17.02 18.19 -21.45
N VAL A 5 18.31 18.37 -21.69
CA VAL A 5 18.92 18.23 -23.01
C VAL A 5 19.86 17.03 -22.92
N LEU A 6 19.62 16.04 -23.77
CA LEU A 6 20.50 14.89 -23.93
C LEU A 6 21.29 15.07 -25.21
N GLN A 7 22.61 14.96 -25.12
CA GLN A 7 23.51 14.92 -26.24
C GLN A 7 24.01 13.50 -26.42
N PHE A 8 23.84 12.96 -27.61
CA PHE A 8 24.36 11.65 -27.99
C PHE A 8 25.53 11.90 -28.93
N GLU A 9 26.65 11.24 -28.68
CA GLU A 9 27.85 11.33 -29.50
C GLU A 9 28.36 9.93 -29.82
N THR A 10 28.80 9.73 -31.06
CA THR A 10 29.51 8.52 -31.45
C THR A 10 30.92 8.93 -31.91
N PRO A 11 31.95 8.12 -31.58
CA PRO A 11 33.33 8.41 -32.07
C PRO A 11 33.38 8.31 -33.59
N GLU A 12 34.27 9.10 -34.19
CA GLU A 12 34.61 9.03 -35.60
C GLU A 12 35.17 7.65 -36.00
N ILE A 13 34.78 7.19 -37.17
CA ILE A 13 35.28 5.95 -37.73
C ILE A 13 36.16 6.28 -38.95
N GLU A 14 37.31 5.62 -39.09
CA GLU A 14 38.24 5.83 -40.20
C GLU A 14 37.57 5.61 -41.57
N GLY A 15 37.58 6.64 -42.43
CA GLY A 15 36.89 6.65 -43.71
C GLY A 15 35.50 7.29 -43.73
N GLU A 16 35.06 7.87 -42.62
CA GLU A 16 33.81 8.61 -42.53
C GLU A 16 33.90 9.93 -43.34
N LEU A 17 32.85 10.25 -44.12
CA LEU A 17 32.84 11.45 -44.98
C LEU A 17 32.49 12.74 -44.22
N THR A 18 31.91 12.64 -43.01
CA THR A 18 31.55 13.78 -42.17
C THR A 18 31.28 13.32 -40.73
N ASP A 19 31.73 14.10 -39.79
CA ASP A 19 31.52 13.96 -38.35
C ASP A 19 30.21 14.65 -37.86
N ARG A 20 29.57 15.44 -38.70
CA ARG A 20 28.39 16.26 -38.32
C ARG A 20 27.17 15.44 -37.92
N ASN A 21 27.07 14.21 -38.39
CA ASN A 21 26.00 13.27 -38.04
C ASN A 21 26.35 12.41 -36.79
N ASN A 22 27.53 12.57 -36.23
CA ASN A 22 28.00 11.83 -35.07
C ASN A 22 27.50 12.41 -33.74
N SER A 23 26.80 13.54 -33.78
CA SER A 23 26.17 14.11 -32.60
C SER A 23 24.69 14.41 -32.88
N ALA A 24 23.87 14.11 -31.88
CA ALA A 24 22.44 14.45 -31.85
C ALA A 24 22.05 15.04 -30.50
N VAL A 25 21.28 16.11 -30.54
CA VAL A 25 20.76 16.76 -29.35
C VAL A 25 19.25 16.57 -29.30
N VAL A 26 18.76 15.99 -28.21
CA VAL A 26 17.33 15.77 -27.94
C VAL A 26 16.92 16.52 -26.69
N ALA A 27 15.97 17.44 -26.82
CA ALA A 27 15.34 18.07 -25.67
C ALA A 27 14.18 17.22 -25.19
N ILE A 28 14.23 16.78 -23.94
CA ILE A 28 13.17 16.02 -23.28
C ILE A 28 12.61 16.83 -22.12
N ASN A 29 11.30 16.87 -22.01
CA ASN A 29 10.65 17.42 -20.82
C ASN A 29 10.46 16.30 -19.81
N GLY A 30 11.22 16.35 -18.72
CA GLY A 30 11.01 15.47 -17.58
C GLY A 30 9.74 15.88 -16.85
N ILE A 31 8.62 15.24 -17.16
CA ILE A 31 7.39 15.33 -16.38
C ILE A 31 7.55 14.35 -15.23
N ARG A 32 7.47 14.85 -14.01
CA ARG A 32 7.44 14.00 -12.82
C ARG A 32 5.97 13.70 -12.56
N ASP A 33 5.50 12.57 -13.04
CA ASP A 33 4.19 12.07 -12.62
C ASP A 33 4.26 11.76 -11.13
N ARG A 34 3.36 12.36 -10.35
CA ARG A 34 3.24 12.07 -8.93
C ARG A 34 2.33 10.87 -8.78
N LEU A 35 2.76 9.91 -7.97
CA LEU A 35 1.92 8.78 -7.58
C LEU A 35 0.77 9.28 -6.71
N ARG A 36 -0.45 9.11 -7.18
CA ARG A 36 -1.65 9.47 -6.41
C ARG A 36 -2.02 8.32 -5.48
N VAL A 37 -1.92 8.57 -4.18
CA VAL A 37 -2.17 7.58 -3.15
C VAL A 37 -3.39 7.97 -2.34
N LEU A 38 -4.37 7.06 -2.24
CA LEU A 38 -5.52 7.18 -1.35
C LEU A 38 -5.26 6.38 -0.08
N LEU A 39 -5.12 7.06 1.06
CA LEU A 39 -5.01 6.44 2.38
C LEU A 39 -6.34 6.54 3.11
N VAL A 40 -6.92 5.39 3.44
CA VAL A 40 -8.17 5.26 4.20
C VAL A 40 -7.89 4.63 5.54
N SER A 41 -7.78 5.44 6.58
CA SER A 41 -7.57 4.96 7.96
C SER A 41 -8.91 4.69 8.63
N GLY A 42 -9.10 3.45 9.10
CA GLY A 42 -10.36 2.98 9.68
C GLY A 42 -10.61 3.44 11.10
N GLU A 43 -9.54 3.80 11.82
CA GLU A 43 -9.59 4.36 13.17
C GLU A 43 -8.27 5.10 13.46
N PRO A 44 -8.31 6.16 14.30
CA PRO A 44 -7.09 6.86 14.70
C PRO A 44 -6.16 5.93 15.51
N HIS A 45 -4.90 5.86 15.10
CA HIS A 45 -3.85 5.12 15.83
C HIS A 45 -2.46 5.70 15.51
N ALA A 46 -1.43 5.25 16.20
CA ALA A 46 -0.08 5.78 16.01
C ALA A 46 0.48 5.52 14.59
N GLY A 47 0.15 4.37 14.00
CA GLY A 47 0.58 3.98 12.66
C GLY A 47 0.01 4.89 11.56
N GLU A 48 -1.22 5.41 11.72
CA GLU A 48 -1.82 6.37 10.80
C GLU A 48 -0.92 7.60 10.57
N ARG A 49 -0.36 8.15 11.66
CA ARG A 49 0.57 9.29 11.58
C ARG A 49 1.85 8.92 10.85
N THR A 50 2.32 7.71 11.04
CA THR A 50 3.52 7.20 10.36
C THR A 50 3.26 7.07 8.87
N TRP A 51 2.16 6.44 8.45
CA TRP A 51 1.73 6.37 7.05
C TRP A 51 1.65 7.75 6.41
N ARG A 52 0.92 8.66 7.05
CA ARG A 52 0.74 10.03 6.56
C ARG A 52 2.06 10.77 6.42
N ASN A 53 2.92 10.71 7.42
CA ASN A 53 4.20 11.41 7.41
C ASN A 53 5.14 10.82 6.34
N LEU A 54 5.22 9.50 6.25
CA LEU A 54 6.02 8.81 5.24
C LEU A 54 5.59 9.21 3.82
N LEU A 55 4.31 9.09 3.51
CA LEU A 55 3.78 9.39 2.18
C LEU A 55 3.88 10.88 1.83
N LYS A 56 3.69 11.78 2.80
CA LYS A 56 3.85 13.24 2.58
C LYS A 56 5.29 13.69 2.46
N SER A 57 6.25 12.96 3.02
CA SER A 57 7.67 13.32 2.93
C SER A 57 8.25 13.08 1.54
N ASP A 58 7.62 12.22 0.75
CA ASP A 58 8.02 11.98 -0.64
C ASP A 58 7.36 12.98 -1.59
N SER A 59 8.18 13.82 -2.22
CA SER A 59 7.72 14.81 -3.19
C SER A 59 7.14 14.20 -4.49
N ALA A 60 7.34 12.89 -4.70
CA ALA A 60 6.77 12.15 -5.82
C ALA A 60 5.38 11.57 -5.49
N VAL A 61 4.89 11.74 -4.27
CA VAL A 61 3.57 11.26 -3.84
C VAL A 61 2.60 12.43 -3.71
N ASP A 62 1.41 12.26 -4.28
CA ASP A 62 0.23 13.10 -4.07
C ASP A 62 -0.75 12.33 -3.18
N LEU A 63 -0.79 12.70 -1.89
CA LEU A 63 -1.55 11.97 -0.89
C LEU A 63 -2.94 12.57 -0.67
N VAL A 64 -3.96 11.76 -0.90
CA VAL A 64 -5.34 11.97 -0.43
C VAL A 64 -5.55 11.08 0.80
N HIS A 65 -5.82 11.68 1.96
CA HIS A 65 -5.93 10.96 3.22
C HIS A 65 -7.26 11.24 3.92
N PHE A 66 -7.93 10.17 4.31
CA PHE A 66 -9.14 10.21 5.12
C PHE A 66 -9.04 9.29 6.33
N THR A 67 -9.36 9.84 7.50
CA THR A 67 -9.52 9.08 8.74
C THR A 67 -10.98 8.98 9.12
N ILE A 68 -11.44 7.77 9.38
CA ILE A 68 -12.81 7.52 9.81
C ILE A 68 -12.91 7.75 11.32
N LEU A 69 -13.25 8.98 11.70
CA LEU A 69 -13.30 9.40 13.10
C LEU A 69 -14.58 8.94 13.82
N ARG A 70 -15.68 8.70 13.10
CA ARG A 70 -16.98 8.38 13.72
C ARG A 70 -17.82 7.44 12.83
N PRO A 71 -18.36 6.35 13.40
CA PRO A 71 -19.37 5.57 12.69
C PRO A 71 -20.64 6.40 12.50
N PRO A 72 -21.33 6.31 11.36
CA PRO A 72 -22.55 7.08 11.08
C PRO A 72 -23.74 6.77 12.00
N GLY A 73 -23.62 5.79 12.89
CA GLY A 73 -24.70 5.30 13.75
C GLY A 73 -24.73 5.80 15.20
N LYS A 74 -23.78 6.62 15.66
CA LYS A 74 -23.84 7.21 16.99
C LYS A 74 -24.68 8.49 16.97
N GLN A 75 -25.95 8.36 17.32
CA GLN A 75 -26.86 9.49 17.60
C GLN A 75 -26.54 10.02 19.01
N ASP A 76 -25.67 11.04 19.09
CA ASP A 76 -25.45 11.79 20.35
C ASP A 76 -26.35 13.03 20.43
N GLY A 77 -27.60 12.95 19.93
CA GLY A 77 -28.60 14.01 20.10
C GLY A 77 -28.28 15.37 19.44
N VAL A 78 -27.15 15.50 18.77
CA VAL A 78 -26.77 16.72 18.03
C VAL A 78 -27.02 16.50 16.54
N PRO A 79 -27.79 17.37 15.87
CA PRO A 79 -28.04 17.27 14.44
C PRO A 79 -26.71 17.27 13.67
N VAL A 80 -26.59 16.37 12.69
CA VAL A 80 -25.39 16.20 11.83
C VAL A 80 -25.02 17.50 11.11
N THR A 81 -25.98 18.41 10.93
CA THR A 81 -25.83 19.72 10.30
C THR A 81 -25.05 20.75 11.13
N GLU A 82 -24.93 20.57 12.46
CA GLU A 82 -24.15 21.46 13.33
C GLU A 82 -22.69 21.03 13.48
N LEU A 83 -22.36 19.79 13.17
CA LEU A 83 -21.00 19.31 13.11
C LEU A 83 -20.53 19.41 11.66
N SER A 84 -19.88 20.49 11.28
CA SER A 84 -19.24 20.72 9.96
C SER A 84 -18.12 19.74 9.67
N LEU A 85 -18.35 18.44 9.90
CA LEU A 85 -17.46 17.39 9.44
C LEU A 85 -17.72 17.22 7.95
N ILE A 86 -16.72 17.49 7.14
CA ILE A 86 -16.73 17.18 5.70
C ILE A 86 -17.14 15.71 5.59
N ALA A 87 -18.32 15.47 5.01
CA ALA A 87 -18.76 14.10 4.77
C ALA A 87 -17.72 13.40 3.91
N PHE A 88 -17.31 12.19 4.31
CA PHE A 88 -16.37 11.39 3.56
C PHE A 88 -16.90 11.23 2.13
N PRO A 89 -16.22 11.73 1.08
CA PRO A 89 -16.73 11.77 -0.29
C PRO A 89 -16.63 10.39 -0.94
N THR A 90 -17.35 9.41 -0.37
CA THR A 90 -17.27 8.00 -0.76
C THR A 90 -17.56 7.78 -2.23
N ARG A 91 -18.59 8.45 -2.76
CA ARG A 91 -18.96 8.31 -4.17
C ARG A 91 -17.86 8.82 -5.09
N GLU A 92 -17.37 10.03 -4.82
CA GLU A 92 -16.33 10.65 -5.65
C GLU A 92 -15.07 9.79 -5.70
N LEU A 93 -14.60 9.30 -4.54
CA LEU A 93 -13.34 8.56 -4.44
C LEU A 93 -13.43 7.11 -4.94
N PHE A 94 -14.55 6.43 -4.69
CA PHE A 94 -14.66 4.98 -4.95
C PHE A 94 -15.55 4.62 -6.15
N LEU A 95 -16.12 5.62 -6.83
CA LEU A 95 -16.92 5.43 -8.03
C LEU A 95 -16.42 6.31 -9.18
N ASP A 96 -16.36 7.64 -8.94
CA ASP A 96 -16.17 8.59 -10.04
C ASP A 96 -14.67 8.78 -10.38
N LYS A 97 -13.75 8.66 -9.38
CA LYS A 97 -12.31 8.96 -9.51
C LYS A 97 -11.37 7.85 -9.03
N ILE A 98 -11.87 6.63 -8.84
CA ILE A 98 -11.05 5.54 -8.33
C ILE A 98 -9.85 5.24 -9.24
N ASP A 99 -10.03 5.36 -10.55
CA ASP A 99 -9.01 5.08 -11.55
C ASP A 99 -7.92 6.16 -11.64
N GLU A 100 -8.10 7.28 -10.94
CA GLU A 100 -7.07 8.33 -10.86
C GLU A 100 -5.99 8.02 -9.81
N PHE A 101 -6.20 7.01 -8.97
CA PHE A 101 -5.23 6.59 -7.96
C PHE A 101 -4.32 5.48 -8.49
N ASP A 102 -3.03 5.59 -8.15
CA ASP A 102 -2.03 4.54 -8.41
C ASP A 102 -2.00 3.48 -7.30
N LEU A 103 -2.35 3.90 -6.06
CA LEU A 103 -2.38 3.02 -4.89
C LEU A 103 -3.50 3.43 -3.93
N ILE A 104 -4.27 2.45 -3.47
CA ILE A 104 -5.22 2.60 -2.37
C ILE A 104 -4.71 1.82 -1.16
N ILE A 105 -4.61 2.48 -0.01
CA ILE A 105 -4.19 1.87 1.25
C ILE A 105 -5.39 1.85 2.21
N PHE A 106 -5.78 0.67 2.65
CA PHE A 106 -6.69 0.49 3.78
C PHE A 106 -5.88 0.21 5.03
N ASP A 107 -5.82 1.19 5.93
CA ASP A 107 -5.11 1.09 7.20
C ASP A 107 -6.11 0.88 8.35
N ARG A 108 -6.05 -0.27 9.03
CA ARG A 108 -6.96 -0.67 10.11
C ARG A 108 -8.44 -0.48 9.78
N TYR A 109 -8.80 -0.66 8.51
CA TYR A 109 -10.17 -0.43 8.08
C TYR A 109 -11.12 -1.46 8.70
N ARG A 110 -12.26 -0.95 9.22
CA ARG A 110 -13.37 -1.76 9.76
C ARG A 110 -14.62 -1.56 8.93
N ARG A 111 -15.30 -2.64 8.67
CA ARG A 111 -16.57 -2.67 7.95
C ARG A 111 -17.73 -2.22 8.84
N ARG A 112 -17.93 -0.92 8.99
CA ARG A 112 -18.98 -0.32 9.82
C ARG A 112 -20.06 0.44 9.00
N GLY A 113 -20.27 0.04 7.75
CA GLY A 113 -21.28 0.65 6.87
C GLY A 113 -20.91 2.01 6.28
N ILE A 114 -19.67 2.49 6.47
CA ILE A 114 -19.20 3.76 5.90
C ILE A 114 -18.95 3.62 4.40
N LEU A 115 -18.32 2.52 3.99
CA LEU A 115 -18.24 2.13 2.59
C LEU A 115 -19.24 1.00 2.33
N PRO A 116 -20.34 1.27 1.63
CA PRO A 116 -21.23 0.25 1.11
C PRO A 116 -20.51 -0.80 0.28
N SER A 117 -21.06 -2.01 0.22
CA SER A 117 -20.47 -3.14 -0.50
C SER A 117 -20.17 -2.84 -1.96
N VAL A 118 -20.96 -1.97 -2.61
CA VAL A 118 -20.76 -1.56 -4.01
C VAL A 118 -19.40 -0.86 -4.21
N TYR A 119 -18.94 -0.03 -3.26
CA TYR A 119 -17.65 0.64 -3.37
C TYR A 119 -16.49 -0.33 -3.15
N LEU A 120 -16.64 -1.30 -2.25
CA LEU A 120 -15.65 -2.37 -2.05
C LEU A 120 -15.59 -3.32 -3.25
N ASP A 121 -16.71 -3.51 -3.96
CA ASP A 121 -16.73 -4.21 -5.24
C ASP A 121 -15.98 -3.45 -6.33
N ASN A 122 -16.16 -2.12 -6.40
CA ASN A 122 -15.41 -1.28 -7.33
C ASN A 122 -13.91 -1.28 -7.05
N VAL A 123 -13.49 -1.30 -5.78
CA VAL A 123 -12.07 -1.48 -5.42
C VAL A 123 -11.55 -2.82 -5.93
N GLY A 124 -12.35 -3.89 -5.84
CA GLY A 124 -11.98 -5.19 -6.41
C GLY A 124 -11.79 -5.12 -7.93
N ARG A 125 -12.70 -4.46 -8.67
CA ARG A 125 -12.56 -4.24 -10.13
C ARG A 125 -11.36 -3.37 -10.46
N TYR A 126 -11.14 -2.29 -9.72
CA TYR A 126 -9.96 -1.44 -9.86
C TYR A 126 -8.66 -2.26 -9.79
N VAL A 127 -8.56 -3.22 -8.86
CA VAL A 127 -7.42 -4.15 -8.82
C VAL A 127 -7.37 -5.02 -10.07
N GLU A 128 -8.49 -5.66 -10.45
CA GLU A 128 -8.55 -6.54 -11.63
C GLU A 128 -8.15 -5.81 -12.93
N ASP A 129 -8.46 -4.51 -13.03
CA ASP A 129 -8.19 -3.67 -14.20
C ASP A 129 -6.77 -3.05 -14.22
N GLY A 130 -6.00 -3.13 -13.14
CA GLY A 130 -4.59 -2.70 -13.13
C GLY A 130 -4.15 -1.89 -11.92
N GLY A 131 -5.07 -1.51 -11.06
CA GLY A 131 -4.77 -0.73 -9.86
C GLY A 131 -4.02 -1.51 -8.78
N ALA A 132 -3.49 -0.81 -7.79
CA ALA A 132 -2.80 -1.41 -6.66
C ALA A 132 -3.52 -1.13 -5.33
N VAL A 133 -3.64 -2.14 -4.49
CA VAL A 133 -4.23 -2.02 -3.15
C VAL A 133 -3.31 -2.64 -2.11
N LEU A 134 -3.13 -1.92 -0.99
CA LEU A 134 -2.50 -2.43 0.23
C LEU A 134 -3.53 -2.45 1.36
N VAL A 135 -3.67 -3.58 2.02
CA VAL A 135 -4.44 -3.69 3.26
C VAL A 135 -3.48 -3.93 4.42
N ALA A 136 -3.37 -2.95 5.32
CA ALA A 136 -2.70 -3.09 6.61
C ALA A 136 -3.76 -3.49 7.64
N ALA A 137 -3.69 -4.75 8.07
CA ALA A 137 -4.77 -5.40 8.79
C ALA A 137 -4.69 -5.13 10.31
N GLY A 138 -5.62 -4.32 10.81
CA GLY A 138 -5.85 -4.20 12.25
C GLY A 138 -6.63 -5.40 12.83
N PRO A 139 -6.86 -5.45 14.18
CA PRO A 139 -7.50 -6.58 14.85
C PRO A 139 -8.89 -6.93 14.29
N ALA A 140 -9.62 -5.94 13.79
CA ALA A 140 -10.95 -6.14 13.19
C ALA A 140 -10.92 -7.05 11.95
N PHE A 141 -9.77 -7.20 11.31
CA PHE A 141 -9.63 -8.08 10.15
C PHE A 141 -9.85 -9.55 10.50
N ALA A 142 -9.55 -9.96 11.72
CA ALA A 142 -9.82 -11.32 12.23
C ALA A 142 -11.29 -11.55 12.59
N GLY A 143 -12.12 -10.51 12.68
CA GLY A 143 -13.46 -10.57 13.23
C GLY A 143 -14.60 -10.39 12.21
N ALA A 144 -15.79 -10.09 12.74
CA ALA A 144 -17.00 -9.89 11.94
C ALA A 144 -16.96 -8.63 11.05
N GLU A 145 -16.18 -7.62 11.46
CA GLU A 145 -16.03 -6.35 10.74
C GLU A 145 -14.90 -6.39 9.68
N SER A 146 -14.39 -7.58 9.37
CA SER A 146 -13.31 -7.81 8.41
C SER A 146 -13.64 -7.35 7.00
N LEU A 147 -12.68 -6.74 6.31
CA LEU A 147 -12.73 -6.53 4.86
C LEU A 147 -12.87 -7.85 4.08
N PHE A 148 -12.34 -8.94 4.63
CA PHE A 148 -12.48 -10.27 4.02
C PHE A 148 -13.95 -10.73 3.94
N ARG A 149 -14.85 -10.13 4.73
CA ARG A 149 -16.31 -10.39 4.68
C ARG A 149 -17.05 -9.43 3.74
N SER A 150 -16.37 -8.92 2.72
CA SER A 150 -16.91 -8.00 1.72
C SER A 150 -16.60 -8.52 0.30
N PRO A 151 -17.15 -7.90 -0.76
CA PRO A 151 -16.78 -8.25 -2.14
C PRO A 151 -15.28 -8.15 -2.45
N LEU A 152 -14.53 -7.36 -1.67
CA LEU A 152 -13.07 -7.27 -1.80
C LEU A 152 -12.34 -8.59 -1.52
N ALA A 153 -12.97 -9.53 -0.80
CA ALA A 153 -12.40 -10.84 -0.48
C ALA A 153 -11.93 -11.64 -1.71
N ARG A 154 -12.52 -11.39 -2.89
CA ARG A 154 -12.16 -12.09 -4.12
C ARG A 154 -10.75 -11.80 -4.61
N VAL A 155 -10.23 -10.61 -4.27
CA VAL A 155 -8.86 -10.18 -4.65
C VAL A 155 -7.86 -10.26 -3.48
N LEU A 156 -8.31 -10.54 -2.26
CA LEU A 156 -7.41 -10.67 -1.11
C LEU A 156 -6.63 -11.98 -1.16
N PRO A 157 -5.28 -11.95 -0.98
CA PRO A 157 -4.41 -13.11 -1.17
C PRO A 157 -4.44 -14.11 0.00
N ALA A 158 -5.02 -13.73 1.15
CA ALA A 158 -5.12 -14.60 2.31
C ALA A 158 -6.42 -14.35 3.10
N ALA A 159 -6.87 -15.37 3.80
CA ALA A 159 -8.04 -15.33 4.68
C ALA A 159 -7.60 -15.23 6.16
N PRO A 160 -8.32 -14.47 7.02
CA PRO A 160 -8.08 -14.53 8.45
C PRO A 160 -8.63 -15.83 9.04
N THR A 161 -7.87 -16.45 9.96
CA THR A 161 -8.28 -17.65 10.69
C THR A 161 -9.03 -17.35 11.98
N ALA A 162 -9.36 -16.09 12.25
CA ALA A 162 -9.87 -15.53 13.51
C ALA A 162 -8.83 -15.50 14.65
N GLY A 163 -7.60 -15.96 14.44
CA GLY A 163 -6.51 -15.86 15.40
C GLY A 163 -5.82 -14.50 15.36
N VAL A 164 -5.40 -14.03 16.52
CA VAL A 164 -4.56 -12.83 16.68
C VAL A 164 -3.40 -13.18 17.61
N PHE A 165 -2.17 -12.96 17.14
CA PHE A 165 -0.99 -13.08 17.99
C PHE A 165 -0.71 -11.73 18.66
N GLU A 166 -0.72 -11.71 19.98
CA GLU A 166 -0.42 -10.52 20.80
C GLU A 166 0.85 -10.79 21.63
N ARG A 167 1.95 -11.04 20.93
CA ARG A 167 3.27 -11.21 21.54
C ARG A 167 4.33 -10.48 20.73
N GLY A 168 5.43 -10.06 21.39
CA GLY A 168 6.55 -9.42 20.70
C GLY A 168 7.28 -10.39 19.78
N PHE A 169 7.45 -9.99 18.50
CA PHE A 169 8.23 -10.74 17.51
C PHE A 169 9.02 -9.78 16.61
N VAL A 170 10.03 -10.29 15.94
CA VAL A 170 10.78 -9.56 14.93
C VAL A 170 10.36 -10.10 13.57
N PRO A 171 9.80 -9.26 12.68
CA PRO A 171 9.48 -9.67 11.32
C PRO A 171 10.70 -10.19 10.58
N GLN A 172 10.52 -11.23 9.76
CA GLN A 172 11.56 -11.81 8.93
C GLN A 172 11.23 -11.61 7.46
N ILE A 173 12.24 -11.39 6.63
CA ILE A 173 12.08 -11.45 5.17
C ILE A 173 12.20 -12.93 4.76
N SER A 174 11.23 -13.44 4.02
CA SER A 174 11.28 -14.81 3.50
C SER A 174 12.37 -14.97 2.44
N GLU A 175 12.74 -16.21 2.12
CA GLU A 175 13.70 -16.48 1.04
C GLU A 175 13.26 -15.86 -0.29
N LEU A 176 11.96 -15.91 -0.61
CA LEU A 176 11.39 -15.24 -1.77
C LEU A 176 11.44 -13.72 -1.64
N GLY A 177 11.14 -13.20 -0.45
CA GLY A 177 11.16 -11.77 -0.15
C GLY A 177 12.55 -11.14 -0.31
N ALA A 178 13.61 -11.88 -0.03
CA ALA A 178 14.97 -11.40 -0.22
C ALA A 178 15.31 -11.06 -1.68
N ARG A 179 14.55 -11.59 -2.62
CA ARG A 179 14.70 -11.37 -4.07
C ARG A 179 13.52 -10.64 -4.69
N HIS A 180 12.53 -10.25 -3.88
CA HIS A 180 11.33 -9.59 -4.37
C HIS A 180 11.51 -8.07 -4.34
N PRO A 181 11.20 -7.31 -5.41
CA PRO A 181 11.43 -5.86 -5.51
C PRO A 181 10.81 -5.03 -4.38
N VAL A 182 9.75 -5.52 -3.72
CA VAL A 182 9.10 -4.82 -2.59
C VAL A 182 9.91 -4.93 -1.29
N THR A 183 10.65 -6.03 -1.09
CA THR A 183 11.32 -6.34 0.18
C THR A 183 12.84 -6.56 0.03
N GLU A 184 13.33 -6.64 -1.21
CA GLU A 184 14.78 -6.69 -1.49
C GLU A 184 15.48 -5.46 -0.91
N GLY A 185 16.55 -5.68 -0.17
CA GLY A 185 17.32 -4.60 0.45
C GLY A 185 16.63 -3.87 1.60
N LEU A 186 15.44 -4.27 2.02
CA LEU A 186 14.72 -3.63 3.12
C LEU A 186 15.54 -3.61 4.42
N GLU A 187 16.35 -4.62 4.67
CA GLU A 187 17.21 -4.71 5.86
C GLU A 187 18.31 -3.63 5.89
N ASN A 188 18.68 -3.06 4.74
CA ASN A 188 19.66 -1.98 4.68
C ASN A 188 19.15 -0.70 5.36
N PHE A 189 17.84 -0.58 5.56
CA PHE A 189 17.20 0.53 6.27
C PHE A 189 16.99 0.24 7.76
N ALA A 190 17.39 -0.95 8.25
CA ALA A 190 17.30 -1.26 9.67
C ALA A 190 18.26 -0.36 10.48
N PRO A 191 17.82 0.19 11.63
CA PRO A 191 18.66 1.09 12.42
C PRO A 191 19.84 0.39 13.10
N ARG A 192 19.86 -0.92 13.14
CA ARG A 192 20.90 -1.76 13.75
C ARG A 192 21.25 -2.94 12.85
N PRO A 193 22.45 -3.52 12.96
CA PRO A 193 22.76 -4.79 12.30
C PRO A 193 21.89 -5.93 12.84
N ARG A 194 21.92 -7.08 12.18
CA ARG A 194 21.32 -8.32 12.70
C ARG A 194 21.87 -8.63 14.09
N ASP A 195 21.01 -9.16 14.96
CA ASP A 195 21.42 -9.62 16.28
C ASP A 195 22.16 -10.99 16.21
N GLU A 196 22.60 -11.48 17.39
CA GLU A 196 23.33 -12.77 17.50
C GLU A 196 22.47 -13.97 17.06
N ASP A 197 21.15 -13.86 17.17
CA ASP A 197 20.18 -14.87 16.73
C ASP A 197 19.85 -14.75 15.23
N GLY A 198 20.48 -13.80 14.52
CA GLY A 198 20.27 -13.55 13.11
C GLY A 198 19.00 -12.76 12.77
N ASN A 199 18.31 -12.17 13.76
CA ASN A 199 17.14 -11.34 13.50
C ASN A 199 17.54 -9.99 12.90
N PRO A 200 16.75 -9.45 11.94
CA PRO A 200 16.96 -8.12 11.42
C PRO A 200 16.97 -7.04 12.51
N GLY A 201 17.78 -6.00 12.32
CA GLY A 201 17.98 -4.93 13.29
C GLY A 201 16.85 -3.91 13.43
N TRP A 202 15.68 -4.17 12.88
CA TRP A 202 14.48 -3.34 13.11
C TRP A 202 13.78 -3.66 14.42
N GLY A 203 12.72 -2.89 14.74
CA GLY A 203 12.01 -3.01 16.00
C GLY A 203 11.12 -4.27 16.07
N ARG A 204 10.73 -4.62 17.31
CA ARG A 204 9.73 -5.65 17.54
C ARG A 204 8.33 -5.14 17.20
N TRP A 205 7.52 -6.02 16.62
CA TRP A 205 6.09 -5.87 16.45
C TRP A 205 5.37 -6.65 17.55
N PHE A 206 4.15 -6.27 17.89
CA PHE A 206 3.46 -6.81 19.06
C PHE A 206 2.12 -7.44 18.72
N ARG A 207 1.70 -7.35 17.48
CA ARG A 207 0.43 -7.93 17.02
C ARG A 207 0.54 -8.39 15.58
N MET A 208 -0.05 -9.53 15.30
CA MET A 208 -0.21 -10.07 13.96
C MET A 208 -1.53 -10.83 13.87
N ILE A 209 -2.24 -10.63 12.78
CA ILE A 209 -3.42 -11.41 12.43
C ILE A 209 -2.95 -12.74 11.84
N ASP A 210 -3.53 -13.83 12.31
CA ASP A 210 -3.26 -15.14 11.73
C ASP A 210 -3.96 -15.27 10.37
N LEU A 211 -3.17 -15.58 9.36
CA LEU A 211 -3.61 -15.65 7.97
C LEU A 211 -3.39 -17.05 7.39
N GLU A 212 -4.35 -17.50 6.62
CA GLU A 212 -4.23 -18.64 5.71
C GLU A 212 -4.09 -18.14 4.26
N PRO A 213 -2.91 -18.29 3.65
CA PRO A 213 -2.70 -17.89 2.25
C PRO A 213 -3.62 -18.67 1.31
N LYS A 214 -4.19 -17.96 0.34
CA LYS A 214 -5.04 -18.52 -0.72
C LYS A 214 -4.33 -18.45 -2.07
N SER A 215 -3.55 -17.40 -2.27
CA SER A 215 -2.84 -17.11 -3.52
C SER A 215 -1.64 -16.20 -3.25
N GLY A 216 -0.84 -15.97 -4.28
CA GLY A 216 0.29 -15.04 -4.22
C GLY A 216 1.50 -15.58 -3.46
N ASN A 217 2.32 -14.68 -2.99
CA ASN A 217 3.64 -14.95 -2.42
C ASN A 217 3.78 -14.32 -1.04
N THR A 218 4.18 -15.12 -0.06
CA THR A 218 4.57 -14.62 1.26
C THR A 218 6.01 -14.10 1.18
N VAL A 219 6.19 -12.78 1.29
CA VAL A 219 7.50 -12.11 1.21
C VAL A 219 8.07 -11.73 2.58
N MET A 220 7.23 -11.68 3.61
CA MET A 220 7.66 -11.55 5.01
C MET A 220 6.87 -12.49 5.91
N THR A 221 7.52 -12.95 6.96
CA THR A 221 6.94 -13.83 7.97
C THR A 221 7.03 -13.24 9.38
N GLY A 222 6.15 -13.68 10.23
CA GLY A 222 6.11 -13.37 11.65
C GLY A 222 6.39 -14.61 12.52
N PRO A 223 5.77 -14.72 13.71
CA PRO A 223 5.95 -15.86 14.61
C PRO A 223 5.63 -17.19 13.89
N ASP A 224 6.44 -18.20 14.20
CA ASP A 224 6.24 -19.58 13.71
C ASP A 224 6.17 -19.64 12.16
N ASP A 225 6.95 -18.79 11.47
CA ASP A 225 7.00 -18.63 10.00
C ASP A 225 5.66 -18.30 9.34
N ARG A 226 4.70 -17.77 10.12
CA ARG A 226 3.38 -17.41 9.61
C ARG A 226 3.42 -16.20 8.68
N PRO A 227 2.55 -16.16 7.66
CA PRO A 227 2.52 -15.08 6.68
C PRO A 227 2.27 -13.72 7.34
N LEU A 228 3.19 -12.77 7.17
CA LEU A 228 3.06 -11.39 7.63
C LEU A 228 2.74 -10.44 6.47
N LEU A 229 3.45 -10.55 5.35
CA LEU A 229 3.18 -9.78 4.14
C LEU A 229 3.01 -10.74 2.97
N VAL A 230 1.82 -10.73 2.39
CA VAL A 230 1.45 -11.54 1.23
C VAL A 230 1.16 -10.61 0.06
N LEU A 231 1.82 -10.85 -1.07
CA LEU A 231 1.67 -10.09 -2.30
C LEU A 231 1.09 -10.98 -3.40
N ASP A 232 0.16 -10.44 -4.18
CA ASP A 232 -0.42 -11.16 -5.31
C ASP A 232 -0.68 -10.25 -6.52
N ARG A 233 -0.80 -10.87 -7.68
CA ARG A 233 -1.28 -10.25 -8.91
C ARG A 233 -2.66 -10.80 -9.24
N VAL A 234 -3.63 -9.91 -9.35
CA VAL A 234 -5.01 -10.25 -9.69
C VAL A 234 -5.41 -9.48 -10.94
N GLY A 235 -5.76 -10.20 -12.00
CA GLY A 235 -5.98 -9.58 -13.30
C GLY A 235 -4.72 -8.84 -13.79
N LYS A 236 -4.83 -7.54 -14.02
CA LYS A 236 -3.72 -6.67 -14.41
C LYS A 236 -3.07 -5.96 -13.21
N GLY A 237 -3.73 -5.96 -12.04
CA GLY A 237 -3.33 -5.20 -10.87
C GLY A 237 -2.58 -6.00 -9.82
N ARG A 238 -2.45 -5.40 -8.65
CA ARG A 238 -1.65 -5.92 -7.54
C ARG A 238 -2.38 -5.70 -6.22
N ILE A 239 -2.26 -6.69 -5.35
CA ILE A 239 -2.78 -6.63 -3.99
C ILE A 239 -1.70 -7.01 -2.99
N ALA A 240 -1.61 -6.26 -1.92
CA ALA A 240 -0.77 -6.56 -0.78
C ALA A 240 -1.63 -6.67 0.48
N LEU A 241 -1.41 -7.71 1.27
CA LEU A 241 -2.01 -7.88 2.58
C LEU A 241 -0.90 -7.98 3.63
N LEU A 242 -0.84 -6.98 4.50
CA LEU A 242 0.01 -6.96 5.68
C LEU A 242 -0.83 -7.40 6.87
N ALA A 243 -0.41 -8.47 7.54
CA ALA A 243 -1.12 -9.07 8.68
C ALA A 243 -0.97 -8.28 10.01
N SER A 244 -0.57 -7.03 9.92
CA SER A 244 -0.36 -6.10 11.05
C SER A 244 -0.66 -4.67 10.61
N ASP A 245 -0.53 -3.73 11.55
CA ASP A 245 -0.86 -2.32 11.42
C ASP A 245 0.27 -1.41 11.95
#